data_e50b57fb71eab8d11fdabf9bbcc3767e
#
_entry.id   e50b57fb71eab8d11fdabf9bbcc3767e
#
_cell.length_a   1.000
_cell.length_b   1.000
_cell.length_c   1.000
_cell.angle_alpha   90.00
_cell.angle_beta   90.00
_cell.angle_gamma   90.00
#
_symmetry.space_group_name_H-M   'P 1'
#
loop_
_entity.id
_entity.type
_entity.pdbx_description
1 polymer ?
#
loop_
_entity_poly.entity_id
_entity_poly.type
_entity_poly.pdbx_seq_one_letter_code
_entity_poly.pdbx_strand_id
1 'polypeptide(L)'
;MFANSFQLAAASAEADGDGLVVTLWWAATAAPAADYTIFVHLLDEAGNVVAQADGPPNGGLSPTRIWRPGDVVEDMHPFPPGTVIPPGARVRVGAYRLDTGERVAAVRDGVPLPDNAYEIRVRSDE
;
A
#
# COMPACT_ATOMS: atom_id res chain seq x y z
N MET A 1 6.98 3.64 -8.57
CA MET A 1 7.47 4.94 -8.06
C MET A 1 6.31 5.88 -7.85
N PHE A 2 6.21 6.46 -6.68
CA PHE A 2 5.21 7.46 -6.32
C PHE A 2 5.89 8.80 -6.10
N ALA A 3 5.30 9.87 -6.62
CA ALA A 3 5.76 11.26 -6.43
C ALA A 3 7.25 11.44 -6.75
N ASN A 4 7.84 10.61 -7.61
CA ASN A 4 9.27 10.58 -7.91
C ASN A 4 10.15 10.48 -6.65
N SER A 5 9.61 9.97 -5.55
CA SER A 5 10.27 9.97 -4.24
C SER A 5 10.40 8.61 -3.61
N PHE A 6 9.45 7.70 -3.83
CA PHE A 6 9.50 6.38 -3.22
C PHE A 6 8.85 5.33 -4.10
N GLN A 7 9.26 4.09 -3.91
CA GLN A 7 8.75 2.96 -4.67
C GLN A 7 8.52 1.77 -3.75
N LEU A 8 7.62 0.89 -4.16
CA LEU A 8 7.37 -0.35 -3.46
C LEU A 8 8.48 -1.34 -3.81
N ALA A 9 9.36 -1.60 -2.86
CA ALA A 9 10.49 -2.52 -3.05
C ALA A 9 10.10 -3.97 -2.86
N ALA A 10 9.17 -4.24 -1.95
CA ALA A 10 8.65 -5.57 -1.67
C ALA A 10 7.31 -5.45 -0.98
N ALA A 11 6.52 -6.51 -1.05
CA ALA A 11 5.21 -6.54 -0.42
C ALA A 11 4.77 -7.96 -0.12
N SER A 12 3.97 -8.13 0.94
CA SER A 12 3.26 -9.36 1.21
C SER A 12 1.86 -9.06 1.70
N ALA A 13 0.92 -9.94 1.38
CA ALA A 13 -0.45 -9.89 1.88
C ALA A 13 -0.77 -11.29 2.38
N GLU A 14 -0.77 -11.47 3.70
CA GLU A 14 -0.88 -12.78 4.31
C GLU A 14 -2.16 -12.91 5.14
N ALA A 15 -2.94 -13.93 4.81
CA ALA A 15 -4.11 -14.32 5.57
C ALA A 15 -3.68 -15.35 6.61
N ASP A 16 -3.99 -15.08 7.88
CA ASP A 16 -3.66 -15.94 9.00
C ASP A 16 -4.85 -15.99 9.95
N GLY A 17 -5.50 -17.15 10.05
CA GLY A 17 -6.69 -17.31 10.85
C GLY A 17 -7.79 -16.33 10.39
N ASP A 18 -8.22 -15.46 11.30
CA ASP A 18 -9.26 -14.46 11.02
C ASP A 18 -8.69 -13.14 10.50
N GLY A 19 -7.39 -13.07 10.31
CA GLY A 19 -6.72 -11.82 9.98
C GLY A 19 -6.15 -11.77 8.59
N LEU A 20 -5.93 -10.55 8.12
CA LEU A 20 -5.18 -10.27 6.91
C LEU A 20 -4.23 -9.12 7.25
N VAL A 21 -2.95 -9.32 7.01
CA VAL A 21 -1.93 -8.29 7.20
C VAL A 21 -1.20 -8.05 5.89
N VAL A 22 -1.16 -6.80 5.48
CA VAL A 22 -0.37 -6.37 4.33
C VAL A 22 0.88 -5.69 4.86
N THR A 23 2.05 -6.19 4.46
CA THR A 23 3.33 -5.59 4.80
C THR A 23 3.96 -5.04 3.54
N LEU A 24 4.36 -3.78 3.61
CA LEU A 24 4.95 -3.07 2.48
C LEU A 24 6.35 -2.61 2.86
N TRP A 25 7.29 -2.73 1.94
CA TRP A 25 8.63 -2.19 2.11
C TRP A 25 8.83 -1.09 1.08
N TRP A 26 8.89 0.14 1.57
CA TRP A 26 9.06 1.33 0.74
C TRP A 26 10.53 1.71 0.66
N ALA A 27 11.03 1.95 -0.54
CA ALA A 27 12.38 2.47 -0.74
C ALA A 27 12.28 3.94 -1.16
N ALA A 28 12.84 4.82 -0.36
CA ALA A 28 12.87 6.23 -0.67
C ALA A 28 14.07 6.56 -1.57
N THR A 29 13.82 7.24 -2.66
CA THR A 29 14.87 7.68 -3.60
C THR A 29 15.10 9.18 -3.51
N ALA A 30 14.15 9.91 -2.95
CA ALA A 30 14.23 11.34 -2.67
C ALA A 30 13.38 11.63 -1.43
N ALA A 31 13.59 12.77 -0.81
CA ALA A 31 12.74 13.19 0.30
C ALA A 31 11.34 13.54 -0.24
N PRO A 32 10.28 12.87 0.23
CA PRO A 32 8.93 13.23 -0.22
C PRO A 32 8.59 14.67 0.18
N ALA A 33 7.90 15.37 -0.72
CA ALA A 33 7.58 16.78 -0.54
C ALA A 33 6.36 17.02 0.35
N ALA A 34 5.63 15.96 0.71
CA ALA A 34 4.39 16.08 1.46
C ALA A 34 4.17 14.83 2.29
N ASP A 35 3.18 14.87 3.19
CA ASP A 35 2.71 13.69 3.87
C ASP A 35 1.74 12.93 2.98
N TYR A 36 2.07 11.68 2.70
CA TYR A 36 1.24 10.78 1.91
C TYR A 36 0.63 9.72 2.81
N THR A 37 -0.63 9.43 2.55
CA THR A 37 -1.33 8.29 3.17
C THR A 37 -1.31 7.15 2.17
N ILE A 38 -1.12 5.95 2.68
CA ILE A 38 -1.11 4.74 1.85
C ILE A 38 -2.51 4.15 1.85
N PHE A 39 -3.10 3.96 0.67
CA PHE A 39 -4.33 3.21 0.60
C PHE A 39 -4.03 1.74 0.36
N VAL A 40 -4.78 0.89 1.05
CA VAL A 40 -4.65 -0.57 0.95
C VAL A 40 -6.06 -1.12 0.85
N HIS A 41 -6.43 -1.57 -0.33
CA HIS A 41 -7.78 -2.05 -0.64
C HIS A 41 -7.76 -3.54 -0.94
N LEU A 42 -8.64 -4.28 -0.27
CA LEU A 42 -8.88 -5.68 -0.60
C LEU A 42 -9.96 -5.75 -1.67
N LEU A 43 -9.64 -6.40 -2.77
CA LEU A 43 -10.52 -6.52 -3.92
C LEU A 43 -11.02 -7.96 -4.07
N ASP A 44 -12.25 -8.10 -4.53
CA ASP A 44 -12.76 -9.40 -4.97
C ASP A 44 -12.28 -9.71 -6.38
N GLU A 45 -12.66 -10.87 -6.91
CA GLU A 45 -12.26 -11.32 -8.24
C GLU A 45 -12.71 -10.36 -9.35
N ALA A 46 -13.84 -9.68 -9.15
CA ALA A 46 -14.37 -8.71 -10.10
C ALA A 46 -13.74 -7.32 -10.00
N GLY A 47 -12.87 -7.10 -9.01
CA GLY A 47 -12.20 -5.82 -8.81
C GLY A 47 -12.94 -4.86 -7.88
N ASN A 48 -13.97 -5.31 -7.19
CA ASN A 48 -14.70 -4.47 -6.24
C ASN A 48 -13.96 -4.38 -4.91
N VAL A 49 -13.95 -3.21 -4.29
CA VAL A 49 -13.36 -3.02 -2.96
C VAL A 49 -14.28 -3.60 -1.91
N VAL A 50 -13.80 -4.59 -1.17
CA VAL A 50 -14.59 -5.26 -0.12
C VAL A 50 -14.12 -4.92 1.29
N ALA A 51 -12.89 -4.39 1.44
CA ALA A 51 -12.36 -3.91 2.71
C ALA A 51 -11.20 -2.96 2.46
N GLN A 52 -10.87 -2.16 3.46
CA GLN A 52 -9.79 -1.18 3.38
C GLN A 52 -8.96 -1.19 4.66
N ALA A 53 -7.66 -0.93 4.52
CA ALA A 53 -6.75 -0.77 5.63
C ALA A 53 -5.82 0.43 5.37
N ASP A 54 -6.43 1.55 4.95
CA ASP A 54 -5.72 2.79 4.64
C ASP A 54 -5.14 3.40 5.91
N GLY A 55 -4.02 4.09 5.76
CA GLY A 55 -3.43 4.83 6.87
C GLY A 55 -2.06 5.39 6.52
N PRO A 56 -1.56 6.29 7.36
CA PRO A 56 -0.18 6.74 7.22
C PRO A 56 0.77 5.58 7.51
N PRO A 57 2.01 5.60 6.97
CA PRO A 57 2.95 4.51 7.22
C PRO A 57 3.15 4.24 8.71
N ASN A 58 2.99 2.96 9.11
CA ASN A 58 3.08 2.49 10.49
C ASN A 58 2.21 3.27 11.48
N GLY A 59 0.96 3.56 11.07
CA GLY A 59 0.03 4.27 11.93
C GLY A 59 0.45 5.69 12.29
N GLY A 60 1.33 6.29 11.51
CA GLY A 60 1.83 7.63 11.72
C GLY A 60 3.21 7.69 12.39
N LEU A 61 3.80 6.54 12.72
CA LEU A 61 5.15 6.51 13.34
C LEU A 61 6.26 6.75 12.32
N SER A 62 5.99 6.52 11.03
CA SER A 62 6.98 6.70 9.97
C SER A 62 6.40 7.55 8.84
N PRO A 63 5.99 8.80 9.10
CA PRO A 63 5.37 9.62 8.06
C PRO A 63 6.34 9.86 6.89
N THR A 64 5.81 9.93 5.68
CA THR A 64 6.66 10.05 4.49
C THR A 64 7.55 11.29 4.51
N ARG A 65 7.12 12.35 5.15
CA ARG A 65 7.90 13.61 5.22
C ARG A 65 9.26 13.45 5.89
N ILE A 66 9.47 12.40 6.71
CA ILE A 66 10.75 12.17 7.39
C ILE A 66 11.64 11.18 6.65
N TRP A 67 11.14 10.58 5.56
CA TRP A 67 11.94 9.64 4.78
C TRP A 67 13.07 10.36 4.06
N ARG A 68 14.22 9.70 3.98
CA ARG A 68 15.41 10.23 3.32
C ARG A 68 15.84 9.31 2.18
N PRO A 69 16.55 9.85 1.17
CA PRO A 69 17.08 9.02 0.11
C PRO A 69 17.90 7.85 0.68
N GLY A 70 17.62 6.65 0.22
CA GLY A 70 18.25 5.42 0.70
C GLY A 70 17.54 4.70 1.83
N ASP A 71 16.54 5.32 2.45
CA ASP A 71 15.76 4.64 3.50
C ASP A 71 14.91 3.54 2.91
N VAL A 72 14.79 2.44 3.67
CA VAL A 72 13.81 1.39 3.42
C VAL A 72 12.90 1.32 4.64
N VAL A 73 11.62 1.53 4.43
CA VAL A 73 10.64 1.61 5.51
C VAL A 73 9.70 0.43 5.44
N GLU A 74 9.66 -0.37 6.51
CA GLU A 74 8.67 -1.43 6.67
C GLU A 74 7.37 -0.83 7.17
N ASP A 75 6.28 -1.12 6.49
CA ASP A 75 4.99 -0.50 6.74
C ASP A 75 3.91 -1.59 6.79
N MET A 76 3.31 -1.79 7.95
CA MET A 76 2.29 -2.82 8.15
C MET A 76 0.90 -2.21 8.17
N HIS A 77 0.00 -2.81 7.40
CA HIS A 77 -1.41 -2.44 7.32
C HIS A 77 -2.28 -3.66 7.66
N PRO A 78 -2.61 -3.89 8.94
CA PRO A 78 -3.53 -4.95 9.30
C PRO A 78 -4.97 -4.54 8.95
N PHE A 79 -5.71 -5.48 8.36
CA PHE A 79 -7.14 -5.28 8.16
C PHE A 79 -7.90 -5.51 9.46
N PRO A 80 -9.12 -4.98 9.59
CA PRO A 80 -9.92 -5.20 10.79
C PRO A 80 -10.14 -6.69 11.05
N PRO A 81 -10.16 -7.13 12.33
CA PRO A 81 -10.45 -8.52 12.66
C PRO A 81 -11.77 -8.98 12.05
N GLY A 82 -11.80 -10.21 11.55
CA GLY A 82 -12.99 -10.75 10.91
C GLY A 82 -13.20 -10.34 9.47
N THR A 83 -12.22 -9.65 8.86
CA THR A 83 -12.28 -9.33 7.43
C THR A 83 -12.38 -10.61 6.62
N VAL A 84 -13.42 -10.73 5.79
CA VAL A 84 -13.62 -11.89 4.92
C VAL A 84 -12.81 -11.71 3.64
N ILE A 85 -11.99 -12.72 3.33
CA ILE A 85 -11.15 -12.71 2.13
C ILE A 85 -11.88 -13.49 1.04
N PRO A 86 -12.35 -12.82 -0.02
CA PRO A 86 -13.08 -13.51 -1.08
C PRO A 86 -12.15 -14.38 -1.94
N PRO A 87 -12.72 -15.37 -2.65
CA PRO A 87 -11.94 -16.15 -3.61
C PRO A 87 -11.33 -15.23 -4.67
N GLY A 88 -10.10 -15.50 -5.07
CA GLY A 88 -9.43 -14.69 -6.09
C GLY A 88 -9.10 -13.28 -5.63
N ALA A 89 -9.00 -13.06 -4.32
CA ALA A 89 -8.74 -11.74 -3.76
C ALA A 89 -7.37 -11.20 -4.16
N ARG A 90 -7.33 -9.89 -4.37
CA ARG A 90 -6.10 -9.14 -4.61
C ARG A 90 -6.07 -7.93 -3.70
N VAL A 91 -4.90 -7.39 -3.45
CA VAL A 91 -4.73 -6.15 -2.71
C VAL A 91 -4.20 -5.08 -3.66
N ARG A 92 -4.83 -3.93 -3.63
CA ARG A 92 -4.39 -2.77 -4.39
C ARG A 92 -3.79 -1.76 -3.44
N VAL A 93 -2.58 -1.28 -3.73
CA VAL A 93 -1.80 -0.37 -2.88
C VAL A 93 -1.41 0.86 -3.66
N GLY A 94 -1.66 2.02 -3.09
CA GLY A 94 -1.25 3.29 -3.67
C GLY A 94 -1.11 4.35 -2.60
N ALA A 95 -1.00 5.60 -3.03
CA ALA A 95 -0.81 6.72 -2.13
C ALA A 95 -1.66 7.92 -2.55
N TYR A 96 -2.04 8.74 -1.56
CA TYR A 96 -2.71 10.01 -1.83
C TYR A 96 -2.18 11.08 -0.86
N ARG A 97 -2.31 12.33 -1.26
CA ARG A 97 -1.93 13.43 -0.37
C ARG A 97 -2.96 13.56 0.75
N LEU A 98 -2.47 13.63 1.97
CA LEU A 98 -3.35 13.75 3.13
C LEU A 98 -4.16 15.06 3.12
N ASP A 99 -3.54 16.16 2.67
CA ASP A 99 -4.15 17.47 2.71
C ASP A 99 -5.24 17.67 1.63
N THR A 100 -5.10 17.05 0.46
CA THR A 100 -6.01 17.24 -0.66
C THR A 100 -6.86 16.02 -1.00
N GLY A 101 -6.42 14.82 -0.56
CA GLY A 101 -7.03 13.56 -0.97
C GLY A 101 -6.70 13.14 -2.39
N GLU A 102 -5.85 13.89 -3.07
CA GLU A 102 -5.48 13.59 -4.46
C GLU A 102 -4.56 12.38 -4.52
N ARG A 103 -4.91 11.41 -5.38
CA ARG A 103 -4.08 10.22 -5.59
C ARG A 103 -2.78 10.59 -6.29
N VAL A 104 -1.71 9.93 -5.86
CA VAL A 104 -0.38 10.11 -6.44
C VAL A 104 -0.22 9.14 -7.61
N ALA A 105 0.28 9.65 -8.73
CA ALA A 105 0.55 8.80 -9.89
C ALA A 105 1.59 7.74 -9.56
N ALA A 106 1.32 6.51 -9.93
CA ALA A 106 2.23 5.38 -9.75
C ALA A 106 2.80 4.99 -11.11
N VAL A 107 4.13 4.87 -11.17
CA VAL A 107 4.86 4.57 -12.40
C VAL A 107 5.84 3.43 -12.15
N ARG A 108 5.90 2.47 -13.07
CA ARG A 108 6.89 1.39 -13.07
C ARG A 108 7.63 1.40 -14.39
N ASP A 109 8.96 1.53 -14.33
CA ASP A 109 9.83 1.56 -15.52
C ASP A 109 9.36 2.61 -16.54
N GLY A 110 8.94 3.77 -16.06
CA GLY A 110 8.48 4.87 -16.90
C GLY A 110 7.05 4.73 -17.42
N VAL A 111 6.34 3.65 -17.07
CA VAL A 111 4.98 3.39 -17.53
C VAL A 111 3.99 3.59 -16.38
N PRO A 112 2.93 4.40 -16.59
CA PRO A 112 1.90 4.55 -15.56
C PRO A 112 1.23 3.21 -15.23
N LEU A 113 1.01 2.96 -13.93
CA LEU A 113 0.27 1.79 -13.48
C LEU A 113 -1.23 2.04 -13.54
N PRO A 114 -2.04 1.01 -13.85
CA PRO A 114 -3.50 1.13 -13.79
C PRO A 114 -3.96 1.60 -12.41
N ASP A 115 -4.90 2.50 -12.36
CA ASP A 115 -5.48 3.07 -11.13
C ASP A 115 -4.43 3.67 -10.19
N ASN A 116 -3.24 4.00 -10.70
CA ASN A 116 -2.13 4.53 -9.92
C ASN A 116 -1.80 3.66 -8.71
N ALA A 117 -1.79 2.35 -8.90
CA ALA A 117 -1.62 1.41 -7.80
C ALA A 117 -0.85 0.15 -8.21
N TYR A 118 -0.20 -0.46 -7.22
CA TYR A 118 0.35 -1.81 -7.34
C TYR A 118 -0.71 -2.83 -6.95
N GLU A 119 -0.70 -4.01 -7.57
CA GLU A 119 -1.53 -5.13 -7.18
C GLU A 119 -0.68 -6.23 -6.56
N ILE A 120 -1.17 -6.81 -5.47
CA ILE A 120 -0.50 -7.85 -4.69
C ILE A 120 -1.45 -9.01 -4.52
N ARG A 121 -0.96 -10.23 -4.68
CA ARG A 121 -1.75 -11.43 -4.42
C ARG A 121 -1.79 -11.75 -2.94
N VAL A 122 -2.95 -12.19 -2.48
CA VAL A 122 -3.11 -12.64 -1.10
C VAL A 122 -2.61 -14.08 -0.97
N ARG A 123 -1.79 -14.32 0.05
CA ARG A 123 -1.34 -15.66 0.40
C ARG A 123 -2.11 -16.14 1.63
N SER A 124 -2.44 -17.41 1.65
CA SER A 124 -3.02 -18.02 2.82
C SER A 124 -2.15 -19.18 3.31
N ASP A 125 -2.30 -19.54 4.58
CA ASP A 125 -1.51 -20.59 5.22
C ASP A 125 -1.96 -22.00 4.88
N GLU A 126 -2.89 -22.17 3.99
CA GLU A 126 -3.35 -23.51 3.59
C GLU A 126 -2.38 -24.22 2.66
#